data_b106b39e8d5d1074f9defe46f9597aee
#
_entry.id   b106b39e8d5d1074f9defe46f9597aee
#
_cell.length_a   1.000
_cell.length_b   1.000
_cell.length_c   1.000
_cell.angle_alpha   90.00
_cell.angle_beta   90.00
_cell.angle_gamma   90.00
#
_symmetry.space_group_name_H-M   'P 1'
#
loop_
_entity.id
_entity.type
_entity.pdbx_description
1 polymer ?
#
loop_
_entity_poly.entity_id
_entity_poly.type
_entity_poly.pdbx_seq_one_letter_code
_entity_poly.pdbx_strand_id
1 'polypeptide(L)'
;MHIETYGQQLEITPALREYVETKFQRLARHFGHHCEVRTQLSIDRLEHQAVATVNLPGRTLHADASASSMYAAIDLLADKLDRLLLKHKEKSQSHDGTSLRDVQE
;
A
#
# COMPACT_ATOMS: atom_id res chain seq x y z
N MET A 1 -11.77 -1.85 -4.06
CA MET A 1 -10.63 -1.02 -3.66
C MET A 1 -10.52 0.19 -4.57
N HIS A 2 -10.43 1.34 -3.99
CA HIS A 2 -10.27 2.58 -4.74
C HIS A 2 -8.82 3.04 -4.65
N ILE A 3 -8.20 3.29 -5.80
CA ILE A 3 -6.79 3.65 -5.87
C ILE A 3 -6.65 5.00 -6.55
N GLU A 4 -5.99 5.95 -5.88
CA GLU A 4 -5.69 7.26 -6.44
C GLU A 4 -4.18 7.43 -6.50
N THR A 5 -3.70 8.02 -7.59
CA THR A 5 -2.28 8.21 -7.82
C THR A 5 -2.01 9.67 -8.10
N TYR A 6 -1.08 10.25 -7.34
CA TYR A 6 -0.70 11.66 -7.46
C TYR A 6 0.78 11.79 -7.75
N GLY A 7 1.14 12.83 -8.48
CA GLY A 7 2.53 13.19 -8.64
C GLY A 7 2.83 14.47 -7.88
N GLN A 8 3.91 14.49 -7.13
CA GLN A 8 4.38 15.70 -6.47
C GLN A 8 5.49 16.29 -7.34
N GLN A 9 5.17 17.39 -8.02
CA GLN A 9 6.09 18.01 -8.99
C GLN A 9 6.53 17.00 -10.04
N LEU A 10 5.64 16.09 -10.37
CA LEU A 10 5.89 15.02 -11.31
C LEU A 10 4.58 14.68 -12.01
N GLU A 11 4.63 14.60 -13.31
CA GLU A 11 3.44 14.25 -14.08
C GLU A 11 3.24 12.75 -14.05
N ILE A 12 2.02 12.32 -13.70
CA ILE A 12 1.68 10.90 -13.68
C ILE A 12 1.23 10.50 -15.08
N THR A 13 2.07 9.73 -15.77
CA THR A 13 1.72 9.24 -17.09
C THR A 13 0.69 8.14 -16.98
N PRO A 14 -0.06 7.86 -18.06
CA PRO A 14 -0.99 6.73 -18.06
C PRO A 14 -0.31 5.41 -17.72
N ALA A 15 0.94 5.22 -18.18
CA ALA A 15 1.68 4.00 -17.91
C ALA A 15 1.96 3.84 -16.41
N LEU A 16 2.34 4.92 -15.74
CA LEU A 16 2.59 4.86 -14.30
C LEU A 16 1.31 4.60 -13.53
N ARG A 17 0.23 5.27 -13.91
CA ARG A 17 -1.07 5.08 -13.26
C ARG A 17 -1.51 3.63 -13.39
N GLU A 18 -1.40 3.09 -14.58
CA GLU A 18 -1.81 1.71 -14.82
C GLU A 18 -0.94 0.74 -14.04
N TYR A 19 0.35 1.02 -13.95
CA TYR A 19 1.27 0.16 -13.21
C TYR A 19 0.91 0.11 -11.73
N VAL A 20 0.62 1.28 -11.15
CA VAL A 20 0.22 1.35 -9.75
C VAL A 20 -1.08 0.57 -9.54
N GLU A 21 -2.06 0.80 -10.40
CA GLU A 21 -3.34 0.14 -10.27
C GLU A 21 -3.22 -1.37 -10.39
N THR A 22 -2.43 -1.83 -11.35
CA THR A 22 -2.24 -3.26 -11.53
C THR A 22 -1.56 -3.90 -10.33
N LYS A 23 -0.51 -3.27 -9.84
CA LYS A 23 0.22 -3.82 -8.70
C LYS A 23 -0.62 -3.81 -7.43
N PHE A 24 -1.35 -2.73 -7.21
CA PHE A 24 -2.09 -2.58 -5.96
C PHE A 24 -3.42 -3.34 -5.96
N GLN A 25 -3.90 -3.75 -7.12
CA GLN A 25 -5.12 -4.55 -7.18
C GLN A 25 -4.98 -5.87 -6.43
N ARG A 26 -3.77 -6.38 -6.34
CA ARG A 26 -3.52 -7.60 -5.58
C ARG A 26 -3.87 -7.44 -4.12
N LEU A 27 -3.81 -6.22 -3.61
CA LEU A 27 -4.11 -5.96 -2.20
C LEU A 27 -5.59 -6.17 -1.91
N ALA A 28 -6.44 -6.12 -2.94
CA ALA A 28 -7.87 -6.28 -2.76
C ALA A 28 -8.23 -7.65 -2.21
N ARG A 29 -7.38 -8.65 -2.40
CA ARG A 29 -7.66 -9.98 -1.87
C ARG A 29 -7.68 -10.02 -0.35
N HIS A 30 -7.10 -9.00 0.29
CA HIS A 30 -7.09 -8.94 1.74
C HIS A 30 -8.36 -8.28 2.29
N PHE A 31 -8.88 -7.28 1.59
CA PHE A 31 -9.97 -6.48 2.12
C PHE A 31 -11.09 -6.21 1.11
N GLY A 32 -10.96 -6.71 -0.10
CA GLY A 32 -11.97 -6.48 -1.12
C GLY A 32 -12.08 -5.01 -1.46
N HIS A 33 -13.31 -4.51 -1.48
CA HIS A 33 -13.58 -3.15 -1.93
C HIS A 33 -13.75 -2.15 -0.79
N HIS A 34 -13.41 -2.53 0.43
CA HIS A 34 -13.55 -1.63 1.57
C HIS A 34 -12.24 -0.94 1.92
N CYS A 35 -11.42 -0.70 0.94
CA CYS A 35 -10.09 -0.17 1.14
C CYS A 35 -9.84 0.95 0.15
N GLU A 36 -9.29 2.06 0.64
CA GLU A 36 -8.92 3.18 -0.22
C GLU A 36 -7.43 3.40 -0.13
N VAL A 37 -6.76 3.47 -1.29
CA VAL A 37 -5.31 3.65 -1.34
C VAL A 37 -4.99 4.94 -2.06
N ARG A 38 -4.22 5.79 -1.40
CA ARG A 38 -3.71 7.01 -2.01
C ARG A 38 -2.21 6.88 -2.16
N THR A 39 -1.73 7.03 -3.38
CA THR A 39 -0.31 6.87 -3.67
C THR A 39 0.24 8.17 -4.21
N GLN A 40 1.35 8.62 -3.64
CA GLN A 40 2.03 9.82 -4.08
C GLN A 40 3.41 9.45 -4.60
N LEU A 41 3.72 9.88 -5.81
CA LEU A 41 5.01 9.59 -6.43
C LEU A 41 5.80 10.88 -6.57
N SER A 42 7.11 10.80 -6.28
CA SER A 42 7.98 11.97 -6.37
C SER A 42 9.39 11.53 -6.71
N ILE A 43 10.19 12.49 -7.13
CA ILE A 43 11.59 12.26 -7.42
C ILE A 43 12.39 13.31 -6.66
N ASP A 44 13.35 12.85 -5.85
CA ASP A 44 14.25 13.73 -5.12
C ASP A 44 15.66 13.41 -5.58
N ARG A 45 16.20 14.29 -6.41
CA ARG A 45 17.50 14.07 -7.04
C ARG A 45 17.44 12.82 -7.91
N LEU A 46 18.17 11.78 -7.56
CA LEU A 46 18.16 10.53 -8.31
C LEU A 46 17.30 9.45 -7.68
N GLU A 47 16.60 9.80 -6.62
CA GLU A 47 15.83 8.82 -5.88
C GLU A 47 14.34 8.96 -6.20
N HIS A 48 13.75 7.86 -6.62
CA HIS A 48 12.31 7.82 -6.91
C HIS A 48 11.59 7.31 -5.68
N GLN A 49 10.58 8.05 -5.25
CA GLN A 49 9.88 7.76 -4.00
C GLN A 49 8.42 7.48 -4.27
N ALA A 50 7.89 6.50 -3.56
CA ALA A 50 6.47 6.17 -3.61
C ALA A 50 5.97 6.05 -2.18
N VAL A 51 4.91 6.81 -1.87
CA VAL A 51 4.33 6.83 -0.52
C VAL A 51 2.85 6.50 -0.65
N ALA A 52 2.37 5.64 0.21
CA ALA A 52 0.97 5.25 0.17
C ALA A 52 0.32 5.40 1.53
N THR A 53 -0.93 5.83 1.50
CA THR A 53 -1.81 5.85 2.66
C THR A 53 -2.97 4.93 2.34
N VAL A 54 -3.22 3.95 3.20
CA VAL A 54 -4.31 3.00 3.02
C VAL A 54 -5.33 3.24 4.10
N ASN A 55 -6.54 3.61 3.70
CA ASN A 55 -7.63 3.84 4.63
C ASN A 55 -8.50 2.60 4.69
N LEU A 56 -8.55 2.01 5.87
CA LEU A 56 -9.38 0.86 6.17
C LEU A 56 -10.45 1.28 7.18
N PRO A 57 -11.53 0.53 7.30
CA PRO A 57 -12.50 0.82 8.34
C PRO A 57 -11.83 0.82 9.71
N GLY A 58 -11.84 1.96 10.36
CA GLY A 58 -11.29 2.09 11.71
C GLY A 58 -9.78 2.20 11.79
N ARG A 59 -9.08 2.25 10.66
CA ARG A 59 -7.62 2.30 10.72
C ARG A 59 -7.03 2.87 9.45
N THR A 60 -5.90 3.56 9.58
CA THR A 60 -5.14 4.08 8.46
C THR A 60 -3.71 3.53 8.54
N LEU A 61 -3.23 3.00 7.43
CA LEU A 61 -1.87 2.47 7.35
C LEU A 61 -1.05 3.33 6.40
N HIS A 62 0.25 3.43 6.68
CA HIS A 62 1.16 4.19 5.85
C HIS A 62 2.36 3.33 5.47
N ALA A 63 2.86 3.53 4.27
CA ALA A 63 4.07 2.87 3.82
C ALA A 63 4.78 3.75 2.82
N ASP A 64 6.09 3.58 2.71
CA ASP A 64 6.87 4.29 1.73
C ASP A 64 7.98 3.41 1.21
N ALA A 65 8.49 3.75 0.03
CA ALA A 65 9.59 3.04 -0.57
C ALA A 65 10.31 3.98 -1.51
N SER A 66 11.60 3.74 -1.70
CA SER A 66 12.39 4.50 -2.66
C SER A 66 13.31 3.55 -3.40
N ALA A 67 13.64 3.92 -4.64
CA ALA A 67 14.48 3.11 -5.50
C ALA A 67 15.07 3.97 -6.60
N SER A 68 15.90 3.37 -7.45
CA SER A 68 16.53 4.09 -8.54
C SER A 68 15.61 4.28 -9.73
N SER A 69 14.44 3.65 -9.74
CA SER A 69 13.44 3.87 -10.78
C SER A 69 12.06 3.88 -10.12
N MET A 70 11.11 4.55 -10.78
CA MET A 70 9.76 4.65 -10.22
C MET A 70 9.08 3.29 -10.19
N TYR A 71 9.28 2.47 -11.22
CA TYR A 71 8.66 1.15 -11.24
C TYR A 71 9.18 0.28 -10.09
N ALA A 72 10.48 0.36 -9.80
CA ALA A 72 11.04 -0.37 -8.68
C ALA A 72 10.49 0.14 -7.35
N ALA A 73 10.33 1.45 -7.23
CA ALA A 73 9.78 2.04 -6.00
C ALA A 73 8.34 1.56 -5.78
N ILE A 74 7.55 1.52 -6.85
CA ILE A 74 6.16 1.05 -6.76
C ILE A 74 6.12 -0.43 -6.38
N ASP A 75 7.01 -1.24 -6.95
CA ASP A 75 7.08 -2.66 -6.60
C ASP A 75 7.39 -2.86 -5.12
N LEU A 76 8.37 -2.13 -4.62
CA LEU A 76 8.74 -2.22 -3.21
C LEU A 76 7.61 -1.75 -2.32
N LEU A 77 6.92 -0.69 -2.73
CA LEU A 77 5.79 -0.18 -1.96
C LEU A 77 4.67 -1.20 -1.91
N ALA A 78 4.37 -1.85 -3.03
CA ALA A 78 3.32 -2.86 -3.07
C ALA A 78 3.65 -4.03 -2.15
N ASP A 79 4.92 -4.45 -2.11
CA ASP A 79 5.34 -5.51 -1.21
C ASP A 79 5.15 -5.11 0.25
N LYS A 80 5.51 -3.87 0.59
CA LYS A 80 5.35 -3.40 1.96
C LYS A 80 3.89 -3.34 2.36
N LEU A 81 3.04 -2.84 1.45
CA LEU A 81 1.62 -2.77 1.73
C LEU A 81 1.01 -4.15 1.90
N ASP A 82 1.43 -5.09 1.06
CA ASP A 82 0.94 -6.46 1.17
C ASP A 82 1.22 -7.04 2.54
N ARG A 83 2.43 -6.84 3.05
CA ARG A 83 2.81 -7.33 4.37
C ARG A 83 2.04 -6.62 5.47
N LEU A 84 1.86 -5.31 5.36
CA LEU A 84 1.11 -4.56 6.37
C LEU A 84 -0.34 -5.00 6.40
N LEU A 85 -0.94 -5.19 5.23
CA LEU A 85 -2.33 -5.59 5.16
C LEU A 85 -2.53 -7.01 5.65
N LEU A 86 -1.61 -7.89 5.32
CA LEU A 86 -1.67 -9.27 5.81
C LEU A 86 -1.56 -9.29 7.33
N LYS A 87 -0.65 -8.51 7.88
CA LYS A 87 -0.47 -8.44 9.32
C LYS A 87 -1.72 -7.89 9.99
N HIS A 88 -2.32 -6.87 9.40
CA HIS A 88 -3.55 -6.29 9.94
C HIS A 88 -4.68 -7.32 9.93
N LYS A 89 -4.78 -8.08 8.85
CA LYS A 89 -5.80 -9.11 8.72
C LYS A 89 -5.60 -10.21 9.75
N GLU A 90 -4.35 -10.62 9.95
CA GLU A 90 -4.05 -11.65 10.94
C GLU A 90 -4.37 -11.19 12.35
N LYS A 91 -4.06 -9.93 12.65
CA LYS A 91 -4.39 -9.39 13.95
C LYS A 91 -5.88 -9.38 14.21
N SER A 92 -6.64 -8.98 13.20
CA SER A 92 -8.09 -8.96 13.33
C SER A 92 -8.64 -10.36 13.56
N GLN A 93 -8.12 -11.32 12.84
CA GLN A 93 -8.57 -12.71 12.98
C GLN A 93 -8.17 -13.29 14.32
N SER A 94 -6.94 -13.00 14.76
CA SER A 94 -6.49 -13.45 16.07
C SER A 94 -7.35 -12.86 17.17
N HIS A 95 -7.68 -11.60 17.03
CA HIS A 95 -8.51 -10.93 18.00
C HIS A 95 -9.88 -11.59 18.12
N ASP A 96 -10.42 -11.97 17.00
CA ASP A 96 -11.69 -12.66 16.97
C ASP A 96 -11.57 -14.05 17.57
N GLY A 97 -10.47 -14.67 17.29
CA GLY A 97 -10.31 -16.05 17.63
C GLY A 97 -10.04 -16.31 19.05
N THR A 98 -9.45 -15.58 19.80
CA THR A 98 -9.25 -15.94 20.97
C THR A 98 -8.67 -15.34 21.78
N SER A 99 -8.68 -15.16 22.03
CA SER A 99 -8.27 -14.66 22.84
C SER A 99 -7.15 -15.01 23.42
N LEU A 100 -6.74 -15.60 23.48
CA LEU A 100 -5.78 -15.94 23.85
C LEU A 100 -4.63 -15.97 23.59
N ARG A 101 -4.46 -16.05 23.15
CA ARG A 101 -3.36 -16.19 22.86
C ARG A 101 -2.61 -15.25 22.66
N ASP A 102 -2.87 -14.70 22.80
CA ASP A 102 -2.22 -14.05 22.50
C ASP A 102 -1.36 -13.54 22.81
N VAL A 103 -1.55 -13.84 23.23
CA VAL A 103 -0.81 -13.61 23.51
C VAL A 103 0.27 -13.66 23.40
N GLN A 104 0.37 -14.10 23.20
CA GLN A 104 1.29 -14.39 22.92
C GLN A 104 2.04 -14.00 22.35
N GLU A 105 1.90 -13.84 22.14
CA GLU A 105 2.48 -13.69 21.55
C GLU A 105 2.96 -13.15 21.58
#